data_99c29d5313c1c5bc6fac7bdfd09c6e7d
#
_entry.id   99c29d5313c1c5bc6fac7bdfd09c6e7d
#
_cell.length_a   1.000
_cell.length_b   1.000
_cell.length_c   1.000
_cell.angle_alpha   90.00
_cell.angle_beta   90.00
_cell.angle_gamma   90.00
#
_symmetry.space_group_name_H-M   'P 1'
#
loop_
_entity.id
_entity.type
_entity.pdbx_description
1 polymer ?
#
loop_
_entity_poly.entity_id
_entity_poly.type
_entity_poly.pdbx_seq_one_letter_code
_entity_poly.pdbx_strand_id
1 'polypeptide(L)'
;MTLDHIVWNANPMLIDSFISVRWYGLMYAIGFIVGYEIVSRMFKHEGAPERWLGSLLLWVVAGTIIGARLGHVCFYEWDIYSQHPIDILKIWEGGLASHGGAIGIIIAIFLFSLITTKRNPLWTFDRLVVPVALVGAMIRIGNLMNSEIFGGPTDLPWGFMFIRSRQWLEMYPGVPVHPTQIYEALCYLALFGLLMWMYWKKNAQERQGLIFGIFLIGIFLPRFIIEFIKNDQVAREASMALNIGQQLSIPFVIAGIILVIYAMLRPKAHIEYPNRFADETEATNRKPKK
;
A
#
# COMPACT_ATOMS: atom_id res chain seq x y z
N MET A 1 41.53 -0.22 -6.90
CA MET A 1 40.53 -1.28 -6.94
C MET A 1 39.27 -0.67 -7.56
N THR A 2 38.99 -0.99 -8.80
CA THR A 2 37.68 -0.63 -9.40
C THR A 2 36.64 -1.47 -8.67
N LEU A 3 35.79 -0.84 -7.88
CA LEU A 3 34.64 -1.51 -7.28
C LEU A 3 33.75 -1.95 -8.43
N ASP A 4 33.55 -3.27 -8.59
CA ASP A 4 32.63 -3.83 -9.57
C ASP A 4 31.21 -3.52 -9.09
N HIS A 5 30.64 -2.46 -9.65
CA HIS A 5 29.24 -2.10 -9.39
C HIS A 5 28.28 -3.11 -10.03
N ILE A 6 27.06 -3.17 -9.50
CA ILE A 6 26.07 -4.15 -9.94
C ILE A 6 25.43 -3.69 -11.25
N VAL A 7 25.67 -4.43 -12.33
CA VAL A 7 24.97 -4.20 -13.61
C VAL A 7 23.58 -4.84 -13.54
N TRP A 8 22.53 -4.01 -13.46
CA TRP A 8 21.14 -4.47 -13.41
C TRP A 8 20.56 -4.57 -14.82
N ASN A 9 20.37 -5.80 -15.28
CA ASN A 9 19.84 -6.14 -16.59
C ASN A 9 18.58 -7.01 -16.53
N ALA A 10 17.79 -6.88 -15.45
CA ALA A 10 16.56 -7.66 -15.32
C ALA A 10 15.53 -7.26 -16.39
N ASN A 11 14.89 -8.27 -17.01
CA ASN A 11 13.78 -8.05 -17.91
C ASN A 11 12.52 -7.73 -17.08
N PRO A 12 11.84 -6.58 -17.31
CA PRO A 12 10.59 -6.26 -16.62
C PRO A 12 9.43 -7.21 -16.94
N MET A 13 9.55 -7.94 -18.07
CA MET A 13 8.59 -8.97 -18.48
C MET A 13 9.02 -10.31 -17.92
N LEU A 14 8.12 -10.98 -17.19
CA LEU A 14 8.28 -12.37 -16.77
C LEU A 14 7.97 -13.32 -17.94
N ILE A 15 6.89 -13.05 -18.65
CA ILE A 15 6.45 -13.78 -19.84
C ILE A 15 6.25 -12.75 -20.94
N ASP A 16 6.97 -12.92 -22.04
CA ASP A 16 6.87 -12.08 -23.23
C ASP A 16 6.35 -12.94 -24.39
N SER A 17 5.05 -13.21 -24.37
CA SER A 17 4.36 -14.00 -25.38
C SER A 17 2.98 -13.40 -25.67
N PHE A 18 2.03 -14.18 -26.21
CA PHE A 18 0.65 -13.76 -26.45
C PHE A 18 -0.03 -13.14 -25.21
N ILE A 19 0.32 -13.60 -24.01
CA ILE A 19 -0.06 -12.95 -22.74
C ILE A 19 1.23 -12.41 -22.13
N SER A 20 1.39 -11.10 -22.14
CA SER A 20 2.54 -10.43 -21.52
C SER A 20 2.30 -10.23 -20.00
N VAL A 21 3.13 -10.86 -19.18
CA VAL A 21 3.07 -10.73 -17.72
C VAL A 21 4.28 -9.96 -17.24
N ARG A 22 4.05 -8.81 -16.57
CA ARG A 22 5.11 -8.03 -15.95
C ARG A 22 5.31 -8.44 -14.50
N TRP A 23 6.55 -8.44 -14.05
CA TRP A 23 6.89 -8.66 -12.64
C TRP A 23 6.11 -7.74 -11.69
N TYR A 24 5.94 -6.48 -12.05
CA TYR A 24 5.19 -5.51 -11.26
C TYR A 24 3.74 -5.96 -10.99
N GLY A 25 3.04 -6.39 -12.03
CA GLY A 25 1.67 -6.91 -11.89
C GLY A 25 1.60 -8.19 -11.08
N LEU A 26 2.60 -9.08 -11.25
CA LEU A 26 2.69 -10.33 -10.48
C LEU A 26 2.90 -10.03 -8.98
N MET A 27 3.81 -9.11 -8.63
CA MET A 27 4.03 -8.70 -7.24
C MET A 27 2.75 -8.15 -6.60
N TYR A 28 1.99 -7.37 -7.36
CA TYR A 28 0.69 -6.87 -6.92
C TYR A 28 -0.31 -8.01 -6.64
N ALA A 29 -0.45 -8.95 -7.57
CA ALA A 29 -1.37 -10.08 -7.45
C ALA A 29 -1.02 -10.99 -6.27
N ILE A 30 0.27 -11.35 -6.12
CA ILE A 30 0.76 -12.13 -4.98
C ILE A 30 0.50 -11.38 -3.68
N GLY A 31 0.77 -10.06 -3.65
CA GLY A 31 0.53 -9.20 -2.49
C GLY A 31 -0.94 -9.24 -2.05
N PHE A 32 -1.89 -9.19 -2.97
CA PHE A 32 -3.32 -9.32 -2.67
C PHE A 32 -3.67 -10.69 -2.09
N ILE A 33 -3.18 -11.78 -2.69
CA ILE A 33 -3.46 -13.14 -2.21
C ILE A 33 -2.90 -13.36 -0.80
N VAL A 34 -1.63 -13.00 -0.59
CA VAL A 34 -0.98 -13.13 0.71
C VAL A 34 -1.63 -12.20 1.74
N GLY A 35 -1.98 -10.98 1.33
CA GLY A 35 -2.67 -10.02 2.18
C GLY A 35 -4.04 -10.51 2.64
N TYR A 36 -4.81 -11.08 1.74
CA TYR A 36 -6.10 -11.70 2.06
C TYR A 36 -5.94 -12.84 3.09
N GLU A 37 -4.97 -13.73 2.89
CA GLU A 37 -4.70 -14.85 3.79
C GLU A 37 -4.26 -14.37 5.19
N ILE A 38 -3.42 -13.33 5.27
CA ILE A 38 -3.01 -12.75 6.56
C ILE A 38 -4.22 -12.19 7.31
N VAL A 39 -5.07 -11.39 6.66
CA VAL A 39 -6.27 -10.82 7.29
C VAL A 39 -7.27 -11.93 7.66
N SER A 40 -7.41 -12.96 6.83
CA SER A 40 -8.22 -14.15 7.12
C SER A 40 -7.79 -14.83 8.42
N ARG A 41 -6.49 -15.05 8.58
CA ARG A 41 -5.94 -15.64 9.82
C ARG A 41 -6.15 -14.75 11.04
N MET A 42 -6.01 -13.43 10.88
CA MET A 42 -6.28 -12.46 11.95
C MET A 42 -7.76 -12.50 12.36
N PHE A 43 -8.69 -12.49 11.40
CA PHE A 43 -10.12 -12.57 11.69
C PHE A 43 -10.49 -13.89 12.36
N LYS A 44 -9.95 -15.02 11.88
CA LYS A 44 -10.16 -16.33 12.52
C LYS A 44 -9.62 -16.38 13.93
N HIS A 45 -8.44 -15.82 14.17
CA HIS A 45 -7.83 -15.76 15.50
C HIS A 45 -8.66 -14.95 16.48
N GLU A 46 -9.23 -13.84 16.03
CA GLU A 46 -10.10 -12.99 16.84
C GLU A 46 -11.54 -13.48 16.94
N GLY A 47 -11.95 -14.48 16.17
CA GLY A 47 -13.35 -14.97 16.12
C GLY A 47 -14.29 -14.04 15.34
N ALA A 48 -13.75 -13.13 14.52
CA ALA A 48 -14.55 -12.24 13.69
C ALA A 48 -15.37 -13.01 12.65
N PRO A 49 -16.61 -12.58 12.31
CA PRO A 49 -17.45 -13.25 11.33
C PRO A 49 -16.77 -13.36 9.97
N GLU A 50 -16.79 -14.55 9.38
CA GLU A 50 -16.11 -14.82 8.10
C GLU A 50 -16.67 -13.96 6.95
N ARG A 51 -17.96 -13.64 6.96
CA ARG A 51 -18.61 -12.73 6.01
C ARG A 51 -17.99 -11.34 5.97
N TRP A 52 -17.35 -10.89 7.06
CA TRP A 52 -16.68 -9.59 7.08
C TRP A 52 -15.44 -9.55 6.18
N LEU A 53 -14.73 -10.67 6.04
CA LEU A 53 -13.55 -10.74 5.18
C LEU A 53 -13.91 -10.58 3.70
N GLY A 54 -14.91 -11.33 3.22
CA GLY A 54 -15.39 -11.17 1.84
C GLY A 54 -15.97 -9.77 1.56
N SER A 55 -16.73 -9.24 2.53
CA SER A 55 -17.23 -7.87 2.44
C SER A 55 -16.08 -6.83 2.41
N LEU A 56 -15.07 -6.96 3.26
CA LEU A 56 -13.90 -6.06 3.27
C LEU A 56 -13.19 -6.07 1.91
N LEU A 57 -12.99 -7.25 1.33
CA LEU A 57 -12.39 -7.37 0.00
C LEU A 57 -13.18 -6.59 -1.05
N LEU A 58 -14.50 -6.74 -1.07
CA LEU A 58 -15.37 -6.02 -2.01
C LEU A 58 -15.30 -4.50 -1.80
N TRP A 59 -15.33 -4.04 -0.54
CA TRP A 59 -15.19 -2.62 -0.22
C TRP A 59 -13.84 -2.04 -0.67
N VAL A 60 -12.74 -2.77 -0.43
CA VAL A 60 -11.39 -2.33 -0.81
C VAL A 60 -11.23 -2.31 -2.34
N VAL A 61 -11.69 -3.33 -3.05
CA VAL A 61 -11.62 -3.40 -4.52
C VAL A 61 -12.47 -2.29 -5.14
N ALA A 62 -13.71 -2.13 -4.71
CA ALA A 62 -14.60 -1.08 -5.20
C ALA A 62 -14.04 0.32 -4.91
N GLY A 63 -13.56 0.55 -3.66
CA GLY A 63 -12.94 1.81 -3.27
C GLY A 63 -11.69 2.13 -4.09
N THR A 64 -10.86 1.13 -4.38
CA THR A 64 -9.67 1.30 -5.23
C THR A 64 -10.06 1.72 -6.64
N ILE A 65 -10.96 1.00 -7.29
CA ILE A 65 -11.35 1.26 -8.68
C ILE A 65 -12.05 2.61 -8.80
N ILE A 66 -13.06 2.85 -7.98
CA ILE A 66 -13.86 4.08 -8.00
C ILE A 66 -12.97 5.28 -7.66
N GLY A 67 -12.17 5.16 -6.59
CA GLY A 67 -11.28 6.23 -6.15
C GLY A 67 -10.20 6.54 -7.18
N ALA A 68 -9.57 5.52 -7.77
CA ALA A 68 -8.55 5.72 -8.80
C ALA A 68 -9.12 6.39 -10.05
N ARG A 69 -10.34 6.00 -10.46
CA ARG A 69 -11.01 6.62 -11.61
C ARG A 69 -11.42 8.06 -11.34
N LEU A 70 -12.09 8.30 -10.22
CA LEU A 70 -12.48 9.67 -9.83
C LEU A 70 -11.27 10.57 -9.62
N GLY A 71 -10.20 10.06 -9.01
CA GLY A 71 -8.95 10.80 -8.86
C GLY A 71 -8.34 11.19 -10.20
N HIS A 72 -8.36 10.29 -11.19
CA HIS A 72 -7.90 10.62 -12.54
C HIS A 72 -8.78 11.68 -13.20
N VAL A 73 -10.08 11.48 -13.21
CA VAL A 73 -11.08 12.42 -13.78
C VAL A 73 -10.93 13.81 -13.16
N CYS A 74 -10.91 13.91 -11.83
CA CYS A 74 -10.95 15.20 -11.14
C CYS A 74 -9.62 15.96 -11.20
N PHE A 75 -8.48 15.26 -11.18
CA PHE A 75 -7.17 15.92 -11.06
C PHE A 75 -6.40 16.05 -12.37
N TYR A 76 -6.72 15.24 -13.40
CA TYR A 76 -5.92 15.23 -14.64
C TYR A 76 -6.72 15.61 -15.90
N GLU A 77 -7.98 15.19 -16.00
CA GLU A 77 -8.71 15.28 -17.26
C GLU A 77 -10.15 15.81 -17.08
N TRP A 78 -10.37 16.69 -16.08
CA TRP A 78 -11.69 17.27 -15.80
C TRP A 78 -12.32 17.94 -17.02
N ASP A 79 -11.53 18.65 -17.82
CA ASP A 79 -12.01 19.38 -19.00
C ASP A 79 -12.62 18.44 -20.06
N ILE A 80 -12.10 17.22 -20.18
CA ILE A 80 -12.62 16.21 -21.11
C ILE A 80 -13.88 15.55 -20.53
N TYR A 81 -13.81 15.07 -19.29
CA TYR A 81 -14.90 14.30 -18.68
C TYR A 81 -16.11 15.17 -18.30
N SER A 82 -15.92 16.46 -18.09
CA SER A 82 -17.06 17.38 -17.86
C SER A 82 -17.95 17.53 -19.12
N GLN A 83 -17.38 17.36 -20.30
CA GLN A 83 -18.11 17.39 -21.57
C GLN A 83 -18.71 16.02 -21.97
N HIS A 84 -18.08 14.93 -21.50
CA HIS A 84 -18.49 13.55 -21.81
C HIS A 84 -18.58 12.70 -20.52
N PRO A 85 -19.56 12.97 -19.62
CA PRO A 85 -19.61 12.34 -18.28
C PRO A 85 -19.81 10.80 -18.32
N ILE A 86 -20.36 10.26 -19.40
CA ILE A 86 -20.52 8.80 -19.58
C ILE A 86 -19.16 8.11 -19.69
N ASP A 87 -18.14 8.79 -20.21
CA ASP A 87 -16.79 8.24 -20.36
C ASP A 87 -16.07 8.00 -19.04
N ILE A 88 -16.58 8.60 -17.93
CA ILE A 88 -16.12 8.30 -16.55
C ILE A 88 -16.28 6.80 -16.25
N LEU A 89 -17.31 6.14 -16.77
CA LEU A 89 -17.57 4.72 -16.51
C LEU A 89 -16.68 3.76 -17.32
N LYS A 90 -15.97 4.26 -18.34
CA LYS A 90 -15.12 3.44 -19.23
C LYS A 90 -13.74 3.19 -18.58
N ILE A 91 -13.71 2.45 -17.46
CA ILE A 91 -12.48 2.13 -16.72
C ILE A 91 -11.48 1.27 -17.52
N TRP A 92 -11.93 0.57 -18.55
CA TRP A 92 -11.12 -0.27 -19.41
C TRP A 92 -10.27 0.51 -20.43
N GLU A 93 -10.54 1.79 -20.64
CA GLU A 93 -9.75 2.69 -21.49
C GLU A 93 -8.52 3.25 -20.76
N GLY A 94 -8.32 2.87 -19.48
CA GLY A 94 -7.24 3.40 -18.64
C GLY A 94 -7.68 4.62 -17.82
N GLY A 95 -6.74 5.49 -17.48
CA GLY A 95 -7.02 6.69 -16.68
C GLY A 95 -7.36 6.36 -15.22
N LEU A 96 -6.39 5.82 -14.50
CA LEU A 96 -6.47 5.48 -13.07
C LEU A 96 -5.35 6.18 -12.31
N ALA A 97 -5.68 6.96 -11.28
CA ALA A 97 -4.73 7.69 -10.45
C ALA A 97 -4.51 6.96 -9.11
N SER A 98 -3.25 6.63 -8.80
CA SER A 98 -2.90 5.87 -7.59
C SER A 98 -3.31 6.57 -6.29
N HIS A 99 -3.15 7.90 -6.20
CA HIS A 99 -3.57 8.67 -5.03
C HIS A 99 -5.10 8.72 -4.88
N GLY A 100 -5.84 8.76 -5.97
CA GLY A 100 -7.30 8.61 -5.95
C GLY A 100 -7.70 7.23 -5.41
N GLY A 101 -7.01 6.16 -5.83
CA GLY A 101 -7.18 4.81 -5.29
C GLY A 101 -6.93 4.73 -3.78
N ALA A 102 -5.86 5.37 -3.29
CA ALA A 102 -5.54 5.42 -1.86
C ALA A 102 -6.64 6.11 -1.05
N ILE A 103 -7.14 7.26 -1.51
CA ILE A 103 -8.26 7.98 -0.89
C ILE A 103 -9.52 7.09 -0.89
N GLY A 104 -9.81 6.45 -2.03
CA GLY A 104 -10.95 5.55 -2.17
C GLY A 104 -10.91 4.37 -1.21
N ILE A 105 -9.73 3.76 -0.99
CA ILE A 105 -9.54 2.70 0.02
C ILE A 105 -9.83 3.21 1.42
N ILE A 106 -9.31 4.39 1.79
CA ILE A 106 -9.55 4.98 3.11
C ILE A 106 -11.06 5.17 3.33
N ILE A 107 -11.77 5.78 2.37
CA ILE A 107 -13.22 5.96 2.43
C ILE A 107 -13.93 4.62 2.54
N ALA A 108 -13.54 3.62 1.73
CA ALA A 108 -14.13 2.30 1.75
C ALA A 108 -13.97 1.61 3.11
N ILE A 109 -12.81 1.74 3.77
CA ILE A 109 -12.58 1.19 5.11
C ILE A 109 -13.48 1.89 6.15
N PHE A 110 -13.64 3.21 6.07
CA PHE A 110 -14.57 3.92 6.93
C PHE A 110 -16.00 3.43 6.74
N LEU A 111 -16.48 3.34 5.49
CA LEU A 111 -17.81 2.86 5.17
C LEU A 111 -18.03 1.40 5.58
N PHE A 112 -17.06 0.52 5.30
CA PHE A 112 -17.08 -0.86 5.79
C PHE A 112 -17.21 -0.93 7.30
N SER A 113 -16.45 -0.10 8.02
CA SER A 113 -16.47 -0.08 9.47
C SER A 113 -17.82 0.41 10.02
N LEU A 114 -18.42 1.42 9.41
CA LEU A 114 -19.70 1.98 9.84
C LEU A 114 -20.90 1.10 9.45
N ILE A 115 -20.89 0.54 8.25
CA ILE A 115 -22.05 -0.17 7.67
C ILE A 115 -22.01 -1.66 8.01
N THR A 116 -20.86 -2.31 7.78
CA THR A 116 -20.73 -3.77 7.89
C THR A 116 -20.40 -4.22 9.29
N THR A 117 -19.34 -3.68 9.89
CA THR A 117 -18.89 -4.15 11.21
C THR A 117 -19.49 -3.38 12.37
N LYS A 118 -19.94 -2.14 12.14
CA LYS A 118 -20.40 -1.18 13.16
C LYS A 118 -19.37 -0.94 14.26
N ARG A 119 -18.06 -0.98 13.88
CA ARG A 119 -16.92 -0.81 14.78
C ARG A 119 -16.18 0.46 14.45
N ASN A 120 -15.28 0.84 15.38
CA ASN A 120 -14.33 1.93 15.13
C ASN A 120 -13.47 1.59 13.90
N PRO A 121 -13.33 2.49 12.91
CA PRO A 121 -12.48 2.29 11.74
C PRO A 121 -11.03 1.90 12.06
N LEU A 122 -10.48 2.36 13.18
CA LEU A 122 -9.14 2.00 13.63
C LEU A 122 -8.98 0.49 13.85
N TRP A 123 -10.07 -0.21 14.23
CA TRP A 123 -10.07 -1.67 14.30
C TRP A 123 -9.74 -2.32 12.95
N THR A 124 -10.34 -1.83 11.87
CA THR A 124 -10.10 -2.34 10.53
C THR A 124 -8.71 -1.96 10.02
N PHE A 125 -8.30 -0.70 10.23
CA PHE A 125 -6.98 -0.23 9.84
C PHE A 125 -5.85 -1.04 10.49
N ASP A 126 -5.92 -1.30 11.80
CA ASP A 126 -4.90 -2.06 12.52
C ASP A 126 -4.65 -3.47 11.95
N ARG A 127 -5.66 -4.08 11.30
CA ARG A 127 -5.51 -5.40 10.67
C ARG A 127 -5.04 -5.29 9.23
N LEU A 128 -5.61 -4.34 8.50
CA LEU A 128 -5.34 -4.21 7.07
C LEU A 128 -3.93 -3.69 6.78
N VAL A 129 -3.39 -2.79 7.61
CA VAL A 129 -2.06 -2.21 7.36
C VAL A 129 -0.92 -3.21 7.54
N VAL A 130 -1.13 -4.30 8.27
CA VAL A 130 -0.10 -5.33 8.45
C VAL A 130 0.30 -5.94 7.11
N PRO A 131 -0.61 -6.55 6.31
CA PRO A 131 -0.25 -7.02 4.98
C PRO A 131 0.09 -5.88 4.00
N VAL A 132 -0.46 -4.67 4.18
CA VAL A 132 -0.13 -3.53 3.30
C VAL A 132 1.36 -3.17 3.38
N ALA A 133 2.02 -3.33 4.52
CA ALA A 133 3.47 -3.15 4.62
C ALA A 133 4.23 -4.16 3.74
N LEU A 134 3.81 -5.42 3.71
CA LEU A 134 4.39 -6.45 2.83
C LEU A 134 4.12 -6.12 1.35
N VAL A 135 2.89 -5.74 1.01
CA VAL A 135 2.53 -5.33 -0.37
C VAL A 135 3.38 -4.14 -0.81
N GLY A 136 3.60 -3.17 0.08
CA GLY A 136 4.49 -2.04 -0.17
C GLY A 136 5.91 -2.48 -0.55
N ALA A 137 6.48 -3.44 0.19
CA ALA A 137 7.79 -4.02 -0.13
C ALA A 137 7.79 -4.72 -1.50
N MET A 138 6.75 -5.50 -1.80
CA MET A 138 6.61 -6.20 -3.09
C MET A 138 6.49 -5.21 -4.26
N ILE A 139 5.77 -4.11 -4.08
CA ILE A 139 5.68 -3.03 -5.06
C ILE A 139 7.08 -2.43 -5.32
N ARG A 140 7.90 -2.21 -4.29
CA ARG A 140 9.28 -1.72 -4.46
C ARG A 140 10.17 -2.70 -5.23
N ILE A 141 10.01 -4.00 -5.01
CA ILE A 141 10.66 -5.04 -5.82
C ILE A 141 10.16 -4.97 -7.27
N GLY A 142 8.88 -4.74 -7.49
CA GLY A 142 8.30 -4.50 -8.83
C GLY A 142 8.92 -3.28 -9.53
N ASN A 143 9.09 -2.16 -8.81
CA ASN A 143 9.79 -0.98 -9.34
C ASN A 143 11.25 -1.29 -9.70
N LEU A 144 11.96 -2.08 -8.88
CA LEU A 144 13.32 -2.55 -9.18
C LEU A 144 13.35 -3.35 -10.50
N MET A 145 12.43 -4.27 -10.69
CA MET A 145 12.32 -5.06 -11.93
C MET A 145 12.01 -4.18 -13.16
N ASN A 146 11.26 -3.11 -12.98
CA ASN A 146 11.00 -2.11 -14.02
C ASN A 146 12.18 -1.14 -14.23
N SER A 147 13.25 -1.20 -13.41
CA SER A 147 14.37 -0.26 -13.45
C SER A 147 13.94 1.21 -13.32
N GLU A 148 12.99 1.49 -12.42
CA GLU A 148 12.39 2.82 -12.18
C GLU A 148 12.51 3.25 -10.71
N ILE A 149 12.42 4.56 -10.42
CA ILE A 149 12.42 5.14 -9.06
C ILE A 149 13.72 4.83 -8.30
N PHE A 150 14.86 4.90 -8.97
CA PHE A 150 16.20 4.81 -8.37
C PHE A 150 16.65 6.17 -7.84
N GLY A 151 17.74 6.18 -7.07
CA GLY A 151 18.32 7.39 -6.50
C GLY A 151 19.40 8.04 -7.35
N GLY A 152 20.06 9.06 -6.81
CA GLY A 152 21.18 9.75 -7.42
C GLY A 152 22.46 8.91 -7.49
N PRO A 153 23.54 9.47 -8.08
CA PRO A 153 24.85 8.83 -8.18
C PRO A 153 25.42 8.41 -6.82
N THR A 154 26.17 7.30 -6.82
CA THR A 154 26.80 6.78 -5.60
C THR A 154 28.11 6.05 -5.92
N ASP A 155 29.09 6.19 -5.02
CA ASP A 155 30.35 5.44 -5.06
C ASP A 155 30.30 4.18 -4.17
N LEU A 156 29.13 3.85 -3.60
CA LEU A 156 28.99 2.69 -2.73
C LEU A 156 29.11 1.38 -3.52
N PRO A 157 29.73 0.33 -2.95
CA PRO A 157 30.00 -0.93 -3.66
C PRO A 157 28.73 -1.67 -4.12
N TRP A 158 27.58 -1.31 -3.59
CA TRP A 158 26.27 -1.84 -3.99
C TRP A 158 25.47 -0.87 -4.86
N GLY A 159 26.14 0.11 -5.53
CA GLY A 159 25.51 0.95 -6.53
C GLY A 159 25.08 0.15 -7.76
N PHE A 160 23.93 0.47 -8.33
CA PHE A 160 23.37 -0.21 -9.50
C PHE A 160 23.50 0.63 -10.77
N MET A 161 23.81 -0.04 -11.87
CA MET A 161 23.73 0.52 -13.24
C MET A 161 22.51 -0.06 -13.94
N PHE A 162 21.46 0.72 -14.09
CA PHE A 162 20.18 0.27 -14.65
C PHE A 162 20.16 0.34 -16.17
N ILE A 163 20.90 -0.56 -16.83
CA ILE A 163 21.17 -0.52 -18.28
C ILE A 163 19.92 -0.64 -19.17
N ARG A 164 18.76 -1.03 -18.63
CA ARG A 164 17.48 -1.06 -19.33
C ARG A 164 16.59 0.16 -19.07
N SER A 165 17.00 1.05 -18.16
CA SER A 165 16.26 2.27 -17.86
C SER A 165 16.62 3.38 -18.84
N ARG A 166 15.65 3.85 -19.60
CA ARG A 166 15.83 5.01 -20.47
C ARG A 166 16.25 6.25 -19.66
N GLN A 167 15.60 6.48 -18.51
CA GLN A 167 15.94 7.58 -17.62
C GLN A 167 17.39 7.51 -17.13
N TRP A 168 17.88 6.32 -16.75
CA TRP A 168 19.26 6.15 -16.32
C TRP A 168 20.26 6.39 -17.46
N LEU A 169 19.96 5.87 -18.66
CA LEU A 169 20.80 6.06 -19.86
C LEU A 169 20.91 7.53 -20.27
N GLU A 170 19.86 8.32 -20.05
CA GLU A 170 19.84 9.75 -20.37
C GLU A 170 20.54 10.59 -19.27
N MET A 171 20.35 10.26 -17.99
CA MET A 171 20.83 11.09 -16.86
C MET A 171 22.20 10.68 -16.34
N TYR A 172 22.52 9.37 -16.33
CA TYR A 172 23.68 8.80 -15.63
C TYR A 172 24.39 7.69 -16.42
N PRO A 173 24.70 7.86 -17.70
CA PRO A 173 25.29 6.78 -18.52
C PRO A 173 26.64 6.33 -17.92
N GLY A 174 26.72 5.07 -17.52
CA GLY A 174 27.93 4.48 -16.93
C GLY A 174 28.18 4.84 -15.46
N VAL A 175 27.30 5.62 -14.81
CA VAL A 175 27.44 6.02 -13.41
C VAL A 175 26.53 5.15 -12.53
N PRO A 176 27.05 4.51 -11.46
CA PRO A 176 26.21 3.76 -10.52
C PRO A 176 25.34 4.70 -9.69
N VAL A 177 24.11 4.24 -9.37
CA VAL A 177 23.12 5.01 -8.62
C VAL A 177 22.59 4.21 -7.44
N HIS A 178 22.03 4.89 -6.44
CA HIS A 178 21.41 4.25 -5.28
C HIS A 178 20.20 3.40 -5.68
N PRO A 179 20.14 2.10 -5.35
CA PRO A 179 18.96 1.25 -5.54
C PRO A 179 17.92 1.53 -4.43
N THR A 180 17.31 2.71 -4.46
CA THR A 180 16.39 3.18 -3.40
C THR A 180 15.17 2.29 -3.26
N GLN A 181 14.79 1.57 -4.32
CA GLN A 181 13.75 0.54 -4.29
C GLN A 181 14.07 -0.55 -3.27
N ILE A 182 15.33 -1.02 -3.21
CA ILE A 182 15.80 -2.04 -2.26
C ILE A 182 15.77 -1.47 -0.84
N TYR A 183 16.21 -0.24 -0.65
CA TYR A 183 16.21 0.40 0.68
C TYR A 183 14.81 0.51 1.24
N GLU A 184 13.86 1.00 0.43
CA GLU A 184 12.45 1.07 0.84
C GLU A 184 11.84 -0.32 1.06
N ALA A 185 12.14 -1.30 0.19
CA ALA A 185 11.65 -2.67 0.35
C ALA A 185 12.11 -3.30 1.67
N LEU A 186 13.38 -3.12 2.05
CA LEU A 186 13.93 -3.62 3.31
C LEU A 186 13.27 -2.95 4.52
N CYS A 187 13.07 -1.63 4.48
CA CYS A 187 12.36 -0.91 5.54
C CYS A 187 10.92 -1.43 5.70
N TYR A 188 10.21 -1.66 4.60
CA TYR A 188 8.83 -2.13 4.62
C TYR A 188 8.72 -3.60 5.06
N LEU A 189 9.69 -4.45 4.70
CA LEU A 189 9.78 -5.83 5.21
C LEU A 189 10.06 -5.87 6.72
N ALA A 190 10.99 -5.03 7.19
CA ALA A 190 11.26 -4.90 8.61
C ALA A 190 10.02 -4.41 9.38
N LEU A 191 9.33 -3.42 8.83
CA LEU A 191 8.06 -2.94 9.37
C LEU A 191 7.01 -4.05 9.40
N PHE A 192 6.82 -4.80 8.31
CA PHE A 192 5.90 -5.93 8.26
C PHE A 192 6.21 -6.94 9.38
N GLY A 193 7.47 -7.33 9.55
CA GLY A 193 7.91 -8.22 10.63
C GLY A 193 7.58 -7.65 12.03
N LEU A 194 7.82 -6.35 12.24
CA LEU A 194 7.48 -5.66 13.47
C LEU A 194 5.96 -5.68 13.74
N LEU A 195 5.14 -5.33 12.74
CA LEU A 195 3.68 -5.30 12.90
C LEU A 195 3.10 -6.70 13.16
N MET A 196 3.62 -7.74 12.46
CA MET A 196 3.28 -9.14 12.74
C MET A 196 3.63 -9.54 14.16
N TRP A 197 4.84 -9.19 14.63
CA TRP A 197 5.26 -9.47 16.00
C TRP A 197 4.39 -8.73 17.03
N MET A 198 4.08 -7.46 16.78
CA MET A 198 3.20 -6.66 17.64
C MET A 198 1.80 -7.28 17.73
N TYR A 199 1.25 -7.70 16.58
CA TYR A 199 -0.07 -8.32 16.53
C TYR A 199 -0.10 -9.67 17.29
N TRP A 200 0.79 -10.62 16.90
CA TRP A 200 0.72 -12.02 17.37
C TRP A 200 1.35 -12.26 18.76
N LYS A 201 2.32 -11.43 19.16
CA LYS A 201 3.06 -11.65 20.41
C LYS A 201 2.78 -10.61 21.49
N LYS A 202 2.36 -9.41 21.11
CA LYS A 202 2.12 -8.31 22.06
C LYS A 202 0.64 -7.95 22.22
N ASN A 203 -0.26 -8.60 21.48
CA ASN A 203 -1.68 -8.30 21.43
C ASN A 203 -1.95 -6.79 21.21
N ALA A 204 -1.15 -6.17 20.33
CA ALA A 204 -1.23 -4.74 20.07
C ALA A 204 -2.58 -4.31 19.46
N GLN A 205 -3.31 -5.24 18.83
CA GLN A 205 -4.66 -5.02 18.29
C GLN A 205 -5.70 -4.67 19.37
N GLU A 206 -5.42 -4.94 20.64
CA GLU A 206 -6.27 -4.50 21.75
C GLU A 206 -6.20 -2.97 21.97
N ARG A 207 -5.17 -2.30 21.46
CA ARG A 207 -5.00 -0.85 21.48
C ARG A 207 -5.30 -0.29 20.10
N GLN A 208 -6.57 0.02 19.84
CA GLN A 208 -7.03 0.48 18.54
C GLN A 208 -6.29 1.74 18.08
N GLY A 209 -5.74 1.67 16.86
CA GLY A 209 -4.93 2.71 16.25
C GLY A 209 -3.42 2.57 16.50
N LEU A 210 -2.97 1.66 17.36
CA LEU A 210 -1.55 1.49 17.66
C LEU A 210 -0.78 0.93 16.47
N ILE A 211 -1.27 -0.16 15.88
CA ILE A 211 -0.63 -0.81 14.74
C ILE A 211 -0.67 0.13 13.53
N PHE A 212 -1.79 0.80 13.31
CA PHE A 212 -1.94 1.79 12.25
C PHE A 212 -1.00 3.00 12.44
N GLY A 213 -0.88 3.52 13.66
CA GLY A 213 0.05 4.61 13.96
C GLY A 213 1.52 4.23 13.69
N ILE A 214 1.96 3.05 14.15
CA ILE A 214 3.31 2.52 13.87
C ILE A 214 3.52 2.29 12.38
N PHE A 215 2.51 1.80 11.66
CA PHE A 215 2.55 1.66 10.21
C PHE A 215 2.80 3.00 9.50
N LEU A 216 2.06 4.05 9.85
CA LEU A 216 2.24 5.37 9.24
C LEU A 216 3.67 5.90 9.47
N ILE A 217 4.17 5.81 10.69
CA ILE A 217 5.56 6.20 11.00
C ILE A 217 6.54 5.34 10.20
N GLY A 218 6.37 4.02 10.22
CA GLY A 218 7.29 3.06 9.61
C GLY A 218 7.32 3.09 8.07
N ILE A 219 6.27 3.59 7.41
CA ILE A 219 6.26 3.82 5.96
C ILE A 219 6.84 5.21 5.62
N PHE A 220 6.30 6.25 6.26
CA PHE A 220 6.54 7.62 5.81
C PHE A 220 7.83 8.24 6.35
N LEU A 221 8.33 7.80 7.52
CA LEU A 221 9.61 8.28 8.03
C LEU A 221 10.82 7.77 7.20
N PRO A 222 10.95 6.46 6.90
CA PRO A 222 11.98 5.99 5.98
C PRO A 222 11.85 6.62 4.60
N ARG A 223 10.63 6.77 4.08
CA ARG A 223 10.40 7.45 2.81
C ARG A 223 10.93 8.88 2.84
N PHE A 224 10.63 9.66 3.87
CA PHE A 224 11.13 11.01 4.03
C PHE A 224 12.67 11.07 4.00
N ILE A 225 13.34 10.11 4.67
CA ILE A 225 14.80 10.03 4.74
C ILE A 225 15.39 9.61 3.38
N ILE A 226 14.84 8.57 2.76
CA ILE A 226 15.34 8.05 1.49
C ILE A 226 15.13 9.06 0.36
N GLU A 227 14.13 9.92 0.45
CA GLU A 227 13.84 10.93 -0.56
C GLU A 227 14.98 11.95 -0.73
N PHE A 228 15.87 12.14 0.27
CA PHE A 228 17.07 12.99 0.14
C PHE A 228 18.11 12.44 -0.86
N ILE A 229 18.09 11.13 -1.12
CA ILE A 229 19.01 10.47 -2.05
C ILE A 229 18.33 10.04 -3.35
N LYS A 230 17.03 10.35 -3.52
CA LYS A 230 16.31 10.14 -4.77
C LYS A 230 16.51 11.29 -5.72
N ASN A 231 16.32 11.00 -7.00
CA ASN A 231 16.25 12.02 -8.03
C ASN A 231 14.90 12.73 -8.00
N ASP A 232 14.92 14.01 -8.37
CA ASP A 232 13.70 14.77 -8.60
C ASP A 232 12.82 14.06 -9.64
N GLN A 233 11.55 13.85 -9.30
CA GLN A 233 10.61 13.17 -10.19
C GLN A 233 9.91 14.13 -11.16
N VAL A 234 9.90 15.41 -10.82
CA VAL A 234 9.34 16.49 -11.63
C VAL A 234 10.27 17.72 -11.58
N ALA A 235 10.39 18.44 -12.68
CA ALA A 235 11.29 19.61 -12.80
C ALA A 235 11.05 20.68 -11.73
N ARG A 236 9.85 20.77 -11.17
CA ARG A 236 9.48 21.71 -10.11
C ARG A 236 10.21 21.41 -8.78
N GLU A 237 10.58 20.16 -8.51
CA GLU A 237 11.21 19.76 -7.26
C GLU A 237 12.62 20.36 -7.09
N ALA A 238 13.34 20.60 -8.19
CA ALA A 238 14.67 21.20 -8.18
C ALA A 238 14.75 22.59 -7.49
N SER A 239 13.64 23.30 -7.39
CA SER A 239 13.56 24.62 -6.73
C SER A 239 12.97 24.55 -5.31
N MET A 240 12.62 23.36 -4.79
CA MET A 240 11.96 23.21 -3.50
C MET A 240 12.96 22.83 -2.41
N ALA A 241 12.80 23.40 -1.20
CA ALA A 241 13.60 23.02 -0.03
C ALA A 241 13.36 21.56 0.43
N LEU A 242 12.14 21.09 0.26
CA LEU A 242 11.73 19.69 0.44
C LEU A 242 10.95 19.27 -0.79
N ASN A 243 11.26 18.11 -1.36
CA ASN A 243 10.52 17.59 -2.50
C ASN A 243 9.08 17.17 -2.12
N ILE A 244 8.24 16.90 -3.12
CA ILE A 244 6.83 16.55 -2.92
C ILE A 244 6.68 15.30 -2.05
N GLY A 245 7.56 14.29 -2.24
CA GLY A 245 7.56 13.07 -1.45
C GLY A 245 7.80 13.31 0.04
N GLN A 246 8.71 14.23 0.36
CA GLN A 246 9.00 14.64 1.74
C GLN A 246 7.84 15.43 2.34
N GLN A 247 7.31 16.42 1.62
CA GLN A 247 6.19 17.23 2.10
C GLN A 247 4.95 16.37 2.38
N LEU A 248 4.64 15.41 1.52
CA LEU A 248 3.53 14.48 1.73
C LEU A 248 3.78 13.51 2.88
N SER A 249 5.03 13.20 3.22
CA SER A 249 5.35 12.26 4.31
C SER A 249 5.15 12.87 5.69
N ILE A 250 5.40 14.16 5.88
CA ILE A 250 5.31 14.86 7.18
C ILE A 250 3.94 14.69 7.85
N PRO A 251 2.79 15.00 7.20
CA PRO A 251 1.49 14.89 7.85
C PRO A 251 1.15 13.45 8.26
N PHE A 252 1.62 12.44 7.52
CA PHE A 252 1.38 11.05 7.88
C PHE A 252 2.24 10.60 9.06
N VAL A 253 3.49 11.06 9.17
CA VAL A 253 4.32 10.81 10.36
C VAL A 253 3.69 11.45 11.59
N ILE A 254 3.23 12.70 11.50
CA ILE A 254 2.56 13.40 12.60
C ILE A 254 1.27 12.66 13.00
N ALA A 255 0.45 12.26 12.03
CA ALA A 255 -0.77 11.50 12.29
C ALA A 255 -0.44 10.15 12.97
N GLY A 256 0.62 9.47 12.54
CA GLY A 256 1.11 8.24 13.16
C GLY A 256 1.49 8.44 14.62
N ILE A 257 2.26 9.50 14.94
CA ILE A 257 2.64 9.83 16.31
C ILE A 257 1.40 10.12 17.18
N ILE A 258 0.45 10.91 16.65
CA ILE A 258 -0.80 11.22 17.35
C ILE A 258 -1.58 9.95 17.65
N LEU A 259 -1.70 9.03 16.67
CA LEU A 259 -2.41 7.76 16.85
C LEU A 259 -1.73 6.85 17.88
N VAL A 260 -0.40 6.78 17.89
CA VAL A 260 0.34 6.01 18.89
C VAL A 260 0.09 6.57 20.28
N ILE A 261 0.21 7.90 20.47
CA ILE A 261 -0.07 8.55 21.75
C ILE A 261 -1.52 8.29 22.18
N TYR A 262 -2.48 8.49 21.26
CA TYR A 262 -3.89 8.23 21.50
C TYR A 262 -4.14 6.78 21.96
N ALA A 263 -3.55 5.78 21.29
CA ALA A 263 -3.71 4.38 21.61
C ALA A 263 -3.05 3.99 22.95
N MET A 264 -1.95 4.64 23.31
CA MET A 264 -1.25 4.40 24.57
C MET A 264 -1.96 5.02 25.78
N LEU A 265 -2.63 6.15 25.60
CA LEU A 265 -3.37 6.84 26.67
C LEU A 265 -4.74 6.22 26.96
N ARG A 266 -5.25 5.35 26.06
CA ARG A 266 -6.55 4.70 26.24
C ARG A 266 -6.42 3.30 26.80
N PRO A 267 -7.44 2.82 27.55
CA PRO A 267 -7.48 1.45 28.01
C PRO A 267 -7.55 0.49 26.81
N LYS A 268 -7.09 -0.74 27.01
CA LYS A 268 -7.23 -1.80 26.02
C LYS A 268 -8.71 -2.08 25.73
N ALA A 269 -9.05 -2.21 24.47
CA ALA A 269 -10.41 -2.53 24.06
C ALA A 269 -10.61 -4.05 24.19
N HIS A 270 -11.53 -4.46 25.06
CA HIS A 270 -12.05 -5.82 25.02
C HIS A 270 -13.08 -5.90 23.89
N ILE A 271 -12.80 -6.72 22.88
CA ILE A 271 -13.64 -6.79 21.67
C ILE A 271 -14.42 -8.10 21.72
N GLU A 272 -15.72 -8.00 22.00
CA GLU A 272 -16.64 -9.12 21.85
C GLU A 272 -17.11 -9.23 20.40
N TYR A 273 -17.11 -10.45 19.86
CA TYR A 273 -17.61 -10.74 18.53
C TYR A 273 -19.00 -11.36 18.61
N PRO A 274 -19.91 -11.08 17.65
CA PRO A 274 -21.20 -11.75 17.55
C PRO A 274 -21.00 -13.26 17.55
N ASN A 275 -21.80 -13.97 18.35
CA ASN A 275 -21.65 -15.40 18.50
C ASN A 275 -21.87 -16.08 17.13
N ARG A 276 -20.90 -16.85 16.64
CA ARG A 276 -20.95 -17.56 15.33
C ARG A 276 -22.24 -18.38 15.17
N PHE A 277 -22.73 -18.96 16.28
CA PHE A 277 -23.93 -19.79 16.28
C PHE A 277 -25.24 -19.01 16.12
N ALA A 278 -25.29 -17.73 16.45
CA ALA A 278 -26.51 -16.92 16.28
C ALA A 278 -26.81 -16.66 14.79
N ASP A 279 -25.76 -16.46 13.98
CA ASP A 279 -25.94 -16.20 12.54
C ASP A 279 -26.38 -17.44 11.75
N GLU A 280 -25.95 -18.65 12.14
CA GLU A 280 -26.38 -19.92 11.52
C GLU A 280 -27.81 -20.29 11.90
N THR A 281 -28.22 -19.99 13.12
CA THR A 281 -29.58 -20.25 13.60
C THR A 281 -30.60 -19.31 12.94
N GLU A 282 -30.25 -18.04 12.72
CA GLU A 282 -31.13 -17.12 11.97
C GLU A 282 -31.24 -17.49 10.49
N ALA A 283 -30.14 -17.96 9.86
CA ALA A 283 -30.17 -18.42 8.48
C ALA A 283 -31.01 -19.68 8.30
N THR A 284 -31.01 -20.58 9.28
CA THR A 284 -31.79 -21.82 9.26
C THR A 284 -33.27 -21.55 9.50
N ASN A 285 -33.60 -20.55 10.33
CA ASN A 285 -35.01 -20.17 10.62
C ASN A 285 -35.66 -19.35 9.51
N ARG A 286 -34.88 -18.81 8.55
CA ARG A 286 -35.39 -18.07 7.37
C ARG A 286 -35.73 -18.96 6.17
N LYS A 287 -35.62 -20.30 6.28
CA LYS A 287 -36.10 -21.17 5.21
C LYS A 287 -37.62 -21.04 5.12
N PRO A 288 -38.19 -20.76 3.94
CA PRO A 288 -39.60 -20.59 3.78
C PRO A 288 -40.33 -21.88 4.20
N LYS A 289 -41.28 -21.75 5.10
CA LYS A 289 -42.30 -22.82 5.32
C LYS A 289 -42.98 -23.04 3.97
N LYS A 290 -42.75 -24.23 3.39
CA LYS A 290 -43.52 -24.67 2.23
C LYS A 290 -44.95 -24.85 2.58
#